data_0b719e9a891e40d741f32f85cb216706
#
_entry.id   0b719e9a891e40d741f32f85cb216706
#
_cell.length_a   1.000
_cell.length_b   1.000
_cell.length_c   1.000
_cell.angle_alpha   90.00
_cell.angle_beta   90.00
_cell.angle_gamma   90.00
#
_symmetry.space_group_name_H-M   'P 1'
#
loop_
_entity.id
_entity.type
_entity.pdbx_description
1 polymer ?
#
loop_
_entity_poly.entity_id
_entity_poly.type
_entity_poly.pdbx_seq_one_letter_code
_entity_poly.pdbx_strand_id
1 'polypeptide(L)'
;MKNKIFMAFRMLFGLMMANSGLNKFLNYMPIPEMTESAEALMVALGASIYIFPLVAIVELLAGVLIVTKKYNAIGAILMMPVTINIFLIHTVLNPSGIIFSFVLLLINLWVLVENKLKFAALFEDFEQ
;
A
#
# COMPACT_ATOMS: atom_id res chain seq x y z
N MET A 1 -11.13 -20.08 -11.55
CA MET A 1 -11.03 -18.75 -12.20
C MET A 1 -10.95 -17.62 -11.22
N LYS A 2 -11.86 -17.57 -10.25
CA LYS A 2 -11.86 -16.53 -9.22
C LYS A 2 -10.52 -16.43 -8.49
N ASN A 3 -9.91 -17.56 -8.14
CA ASN A 3 -8.63 -17.61 -7.44
C ASN A 3 -7.46 -17.09 -8.29
N LYS A 4 -7.52 -17.34 -9.60
CA LYS A 4 -6.47 -16.86 -10.51
C LYS A 4 -6.54 -15.36 -10.72
N ILE A 5 -7.75 -14.81 -10.78
CA ILE A 5 -7.96 -13.36 -10.92
C ILE A 5 -7.46 -12.65 -9.66
N PHE A 6 -7.84 -13.16 -8.49
CA PHE A 6 -7.35 -12.61 -7.22
C PHE A 6 -5.83 -12.66 -7.14
N MET A 7 -5.24 -13.81 -7.47
CA MET A 7 -3.79 -13.97 -7.45
C MET A 7 -3.09 -12.97 -8.36
N ALA A 8 -3.62 -12.75 -9.57
CA ALA A 8 -3.03 -11.82 -10.53
C ALA A 8 -3.05 -10.38 -9.98
N PHE A 9 -4.19 -9.92 -9.46
CA PHE A 9 -4.30 -8.58 -8.89
C PHE A 9 -3.44 -8.42 -7.65
N ARG A 10 -3.43 -9.44 -6.78
CA ARG A 10 -2.61 -9.42 -5.57
C ARG A 10 -1.12 -9.30 -5.88
N MET A 11 -0.64 -10.12 -6.82
CA MET A 11 0.77 -10.09 -7.20
C MET A 11 1.14 -8.78 -7.88
N LEU A 12 0.28 -8.27 -8.76
CA LEU A 12 0.51 -6.99 -9.41
C LEU A 12 0.57 -5.86 -8.39
N PHE A 13 -0.38 -5.83 -7.46
CA PHE A 13 -0.41 -4.83 -6.40
C PHE A 13 0.84 -4.89 -5.54
N GLY A 14 1.23 -6.09 -5.10
CA GLY A 14 2.43 -6.28 -4.29
C GLY A 14 3.69 -5.81 -4.99
N LEU A 15 3.83 -6.16 -6.27
CA LEU A 15 4.98 -5.74 -7.07
C LEU A 15 5.00 -4.22 -7.27
N MET A 16 3.85 -3.62 -7.53
CA MET A 16 3.75 -2.16 -7.68
C MET A 16 4.15 -1.44 -6.39
N MET A 17 3.69 -1.92 -5.26
CA MET A 17 4.00 -1.29 -3.97
C MET A 17 5.46 -1.50 -3.58
N ALA A 18 6.02 -2.69 -3.85
CA ALA A 18 7.44 -2.94 -3.62
C ALA A 18 8.29 -2.02 -4.50
N ASN A 19 7.88 -1.84 -5.76
CA ASN A 19 8.55 -0.92 -6.68
C ASN A 19 8.49 0.53 -6.18
N SER A 20 7.34 0.94 -5.66
CA SER A 20 7.16 2.28 -5.09
C SER A 20 8.11 2.51 -3.92
N GLY A 21 8.23 1.52 -3.03
CA GLY A 21 9.16 1.60 -1.91
C GLY A 21 10.61 1.69 -2.37
N LEU A 22 10.98 0.85 -3.32
CA LEU A 22 12.34 0.84 -3.87
C LEU A 22 12.65 2.17 -4.57
N ASN A 23 11.68 2.73 -5.31
CA ASN A 23 11.85 4.01 -5.98
C ASN A 23 12.13 5.15 -4.99
N LYS A 24 11.54 5.12 -3.81
CA LYS A 24 11.79 6.15 -2.79
C LYS A 24 13.25 6.19 -2.35
N PHE A 25 13.95 5.05 -2.43
CA PHE A 25 15.38 5.01 -2.14
C PHE A 25 16.25 5.35 -3.37
N LEU A 26 15.87 4.86 -4.55
CA LEU A 26 16.71 4.93 -5.75
C LEU A 26 16.34 6.05 -6.72
N ASN A 27 15.13 6.60 -6.62
CA ASN A 27 14.66 7.72 -7.44
C ASN A 27 14.83 7.49 -8.95
N TYR A 28 14.43 6.31 -9.43
CA TYR A 28 14.57 5.97 -10.86
C TYR A 28 13.31 6.23 -11.69
N MET A 29 12.17 6.47 -11.04
CA MET A 29 10.91 6.76 -11.75
C MET A 29 10.72 8.26 -11.91
N PRO A 30 10.07 8.71 -12.99
CA PRO A 30 9.77 10.13 -13.15
C PRO A 30 8.80 10.61 -12.08
N ILE A 31 8.98 11.84 -11.64
CA ILE A 31 8.10 12.47 -10.66
C ILE A 31 6.80 12.83 -11.39
N PRO A 32 5.63 12.34 -10.93
CA PRO A 32 4.37 12.68 -11.57
C PRO A 32 3.99 14.13 -11.31
N GLU A 33 3.22 14.69 -12.24
CA GLU A 33 2.64 16.01 -12.02
C GLU A 33 1.64 15.94 -10.87
N MET A 34 1.67 16.95 -10.02
CA MET A 34 0.78 17.01 -8.88
C MET A 34 0.42 18.47 -8.56
N THR A 35 -0.65 18.64 -7.81
CA THR A 35 -1.07 19.97 -7.36
C THR A 35 -0.02 20.57 -6.43
N GLU A 36 -0.07 21.89 -6.28
CA GLU A 36 0.81 22.60 -5.37
C GLU A 36 0.68 22.09 -3.93
N SER A 37 -0.54 21.81 -3.49
CA SER A 37 -0.79 21.26 -2.15
C SER A 37 -0.16 19.88 -1.94
N ALA A 38 -0.28 19.00 -2.94
CA ALA A 38 0.32 17.68 -2.87
C ALA A 38 1.84 17.75 -2.89
N GLU A 39 2.40 18.64 -3.73
CA GLU A 39 3.84 18.86 -3.79
C GLU A 39 4.37 19.37 -2.46
N ALA A 40 3.66 20.30 -1.82
CA ALA A 40 4.06 20.82 -0.51
C ALA A 40 4.11 19.72 0.54
N LEU A 41 3.14 18.80 0.53
CA LEU A 41 3.15 17.66 1.44
C LEU A 41 4.35 16.74 1.17
N MET A 42 4.63 16.45 -0.10
CA MET A 42 5.75 15.58 -0.47
C MET A 42 7.10 16.21 -0.05
N VAL A 43 7.26 17.50 -0.23
CA VAL A 43 8.47 18.23 0.20
C VAL A 43 8.61 18.15 1.70
N ALA A 44 7.52 18.37 2.45
CA ALA A 44 7.55 18.30 3.91
C ALA A 44 7.90 16.90 4.41
N LEU A 45 7.33 15.86 3.80
CA LEU A 45 7.64 14.47 4.17
C LEU A 45 9.11 14.12 3.86
N GLY A 46 9.63 14.59 2.72
CA GLY A 46 11.02 14.40 2.38
C GLY A 46 11.97 15.12 3.33
N ALA A 47 11.59 16.33 3.78
CA ALA A 47 12.39 17.11 4.71
C ALA A 47 12.44 16.52 6.11
N SER A 48 11.51 15.62 6.45
CA SER A 48 11.44 15.02 7.79
C SER A 48 12.61 14.08 8.11
N ILE A 49 13.38 13.68 7.11
CA ILE A 49 14.53 12.76 7.20
C ILE A 49 14.10 11.30 7.37
N TYR A 50 13.12 10.98 8.22
CA TYR A 50 12.78 9.59 8.53
C TYR A 50 11.47 9.09 7.92
N ILE A 51 10.52 9.96 7.59
CA ILE A 51 9.18 9.53 7.16
C ILE A 51 9.24 8.80 5.80
N PHE A 52 9.90 9.38 4.80
CA PHE A 52 10.01 8.73 3.50
C PHE A 52 10.76 7.40 3.57
N PRO A 53 11.94 7.31 4.22
CA PRO A 53 12.58 6.00 4.38
C PRO A 53 11.72 4.99 5.12
N LEU A 54 10.97 5.43 6.14
CA LEU A 54 10.08 4.54 6.89
C LEU A 54 8.96 4.01 6.00
N VAL A 55 8.30 4.89 5.26
CA VAL A 55 7.24 4.49 4.32
C VAL A 55 7.81 3.59 3.23
N ALA A 56 9.00 3.90 2.73
CA ALA A 56 9.66 3.09 1.70
C ALA A 56 9.92 1.66 2.20
N ILE A 57 10.39 1.52 3.43
CA ILE A 57 10.63 0.19 4.03
C ILE A 57 9.30 -0.57 4.17
N VAL A 58 8.26 0.09 4.65
CA VAL A 58 6.94 -0.53 4.79
C VAL A 58 6.40 -0.96 3.43
N GLU A 59 6.46 -0.10 2.43
CA GLU A 59 5.99 -0.43 1.09
C GLU A 59 6.75 -1.60 0.47
N LEU A 60 8.08 -1.60 0.61
CA LEU A 60 8.91 -2.65 0.05
C LEU A 60 8.65 -3.98 0.76
N LEU A 61 8.69 -3.98 2.08
CA LEU A 61 8.45 -5.19 2.88
C LEU A 61 7.04 -5.72 2.69
N ALA A 62 6.05 -4.87 2.85
CA ALA A 62 4.65 -5.28 2.72
C ALA A 62 4.33 -5.70 1.29
N GLY A 63 4.88 -5.01 0.29
CA GLY A 63 4.70 -5.38 -1.11
C GLY A 63 5.22 -6.78 -1.40
N VAL A 64 6.42 -7.10 -0.92
CA VAL A 64 7.00 -8.44 -1.07
C VAL A 64 6.14 -9.49 -0.35
N LEU A 65 5.68 -9.20 0.86
CA LEU A 65 4.82 -10.12 1.61
C LEU A 65 3.49 -10.37 0.90
N ILE A 66 2.90 -9.33 0.30
CA ILE A 66 1.65 -9.44 -0.45
C ILE A 66 1.79 -10.37 -1.66
N VAL A 67 2.95 -10.37 -2.31
CA VAL A 67 3.22 -11.27 -3.43
C VAL A 67 3.21 -12.73 -2.98
N THR A 68 3.62 -13.01 -1.76
CA THR A 68 3.72 -14.39 -1.27
C THR A 68 2.35 -14.98 -0.97
N LYS A 69 2.24 -16.28 -1.14
CA LYS A 69 1.01 -17.01 -0.83
C LYS A 69 0.80 -17.12 0.69
N LYS A 70 1.88 -17.24 1.44
CA LYS A 70 1.82 -17.51 2.88
C LYS A 70 1.62 -16.25 3.73
N TYR A 71 2.22 -15.12 3.33
CA TYR A 71 2.31 -13.93 4.18
C TYR A 71 1.53 -12.73 3.66
N ASN A 72 0.68 -12.92 2.64
CA ASN A 72 -0.04 -11.79 2.05
C ASN A 72 -0.99 -11.10 3.04
N ALA A 73 -1.50 -11.82 4.02
CA ALA A 73 -2.37 -11.25 5.05
C ALA A 73 -1.62 -10.21 5.89
N ILE A 74 -0.42 -10.55 6.33
CA ILE A 74 0.43 -9.63 7.11
C ILE A 74 0.81 -8.42 6.27
N GLY A 75 1.20 -8.67 5.02
CA GLY A 75 1.53 -7.60 4.09
C GLY A 75 0.39 -6.62 3.89
N ALA A 76 -0.84 -7.13 3.74
CA ALA A 76 -2.01 -6.28 3.54
C ALA A 76 -2.31 -5.42 4.78
N ILE A 77 -2.12 -5.95 5.98
CA ILE A 77 -2.27 -5.17 7.21
C ILE A 77 -1.24 -4.04 7.26
N LEU A 78 0.02 -4.36 6.98
CA LEU A 78 1.09 -3.36 6.99
C LEU A 78 0.89 -2.27 5.94
N MET A 79 0.35 -2.65 4.78
CA MET A 79 0.13 -1.72 3.68
C MET A 79 -1.09 -0.85 3.88
N MET A 80 -2.04 -1.24 4.72
CA MET A 80 -3.33 -0.55 4.84
C MET A 80 -3.19 0.94 5.18
N PRO A 81 -2.38 1.35 6.18
CA PRO A 81 -2.20 2.77 6.45
C PRO A 81 -1.64 3.53 5.24
N VAL A 82 -0.75 2.92 4.48
CA VAL A 82 -0.15 3.54 3.31
C VAL A 82 -1.18 3.75 2.21
N THR A 83 -1.99 2.73 1.88
CA THR A 83 -3.02 2.85 0.84
C THR A 83 -4.11 3.82 1.23
N ILE A 84 -4.50 3.85 2.50
CA ILE A 84 -5.45 4.84 3.00
C ILE A 84 -4.89 6.24 2.80
N ASN A 85 -3.64 6.47 3.16
CA ASN A 85 -3.01 7.78 3.01
C ASN A 85 -2.87 8.19 1.54
N ILE A 86 -2.50 7.24 0.67
CA ILE A 86 -2.44 7.51 -0.77
C ILE A 86 -3.80 7.95 -1.29
N PHE A 87 -4.87 7.27 -0.87
CA PHE A 87 -6.23 7.64 -1.26
C PHE A 87 -6.61 9.03 -0.75
N LEU A 88 -6.25 9.35 0.50
CA LEU A 88 -6.53 10.68 1.08
C LEU A 88 -5.76 11.78 0.36
N ILE A 89 -4.51 11.54 0.00
CA ILE A 89 -3.72 12.51 -0.76
C ILE A 89 -4.42 12.83 -2.09
N HIS A 90 -4.88 11.79 -2.80
CA HIS A 90 -5.54 11.99 -4.08
C HIS A 90 -6.93 12.55 -3.97
N THR A 91 -7.66 12.23 -2.88
CA THR A 91 -9.01 12.78 -2.68
C THR A 91 -8.98 14.24 -2.27
N VAL A 92 -8.05 14.60 -1.39
CA VAL A 92 -8.03 15.93 -0.76
C VAL A 92 -7.11 16.89 -1.51
N LEU A 93 -5.93 16.42 -1.93
CA LEU A 93 -4.88 17.30 -2.44
C LEU A 93 -4.64 17.19 -3.93
N ASN A 94 -4.82 16.01 -4.52
CA ASN A 94 -4.46 15.76 -5.92
C ASN A 94 -5.51 14.89 -6.63
N PRO A 95 -6.67 15.46 -6.98
CA PRO A 95 -7.80 14.65 -7.50
C PRO A 95 -7.51 13.88 -8.80
N SER A 96 -6.49 14.25 -9.57
CA SER A 96 -6.19 13.59 -10.84
C SER A 96 -5.88 12.10 -10.70
N GLY A 97 -5.40 11.66 -9.52
CA GLY A 97 -5.07 10.26 -9.27
C GLY A 97 -6.10 9.52 -8.43
N ILE A 98 -7.30 10.08 -8.24
CA ILE A 98 -8.29 9.53 -7.31
C ILE A 98 -8.75 8.13 -7.70
N ILE A 99 -8.98 7.87 -8.99
CA ILE A 99 -9.44 6.56 -9.45
C ILE A 99 -8.38 5.49 -9.20
N PHE A 100 -7.14 5.80 -9.56
CA PHE A 100 -6.02 4.86 -9.37
C PHE A 100 -5.83 4.54 -7.89
N SER A 101 -5.84 5.55 -7.03
CA SER A 101 -5.66 5.35 -5.58
C SER A 101 -6.83 4.58 -4.95
N PHE A 102 -8.05 4.81 -5.45
CA PHE A 102 -9.21 4.06 -5.00
C PHE A 102 -9.09 2.58 -5.36
N VAL A 103 -8.63 2.28 -6.58
CA VAL A 103 -8.39 0.90 -7.00
C VAL A 103 -7.34 0.23 -6.12
N LEU A 104 -6.25 0.92 -5.80
CA LEU A 104 -5.23 0.40 -4.89
C LEU A 104 -5.82 0.05 -3.52
N LEU A 105 -6.64 0.93 -2.97
CA LEU A 105 -7.31 0.71 -1.69
C LEU A 105 -8.24 -0.50 -1.76
N LEU A 106 -9.01 -0.62 -2.84
CA LEU A 106 -9.92 -1.76 -3.02
C LEU A 106 -9.17 -3.09 -3.11
N ILE A 107 -8.04 -3.12 -3.81
CA ILE A 107 -7.23 -4.34 -3.90
C ILE A 107 -6.67 -4.70 -2.52
N ASN A 108 -6.21 -3.73 -1.76
CA ASN A 108 -5.73 -3.96 -0.41
C ASN A 108 -6.83 -4.55 0.49
N LEU A 109 -8.03 -3.97 0.43
CA LEU A 109 -9.19 -4.49 1.16
C LEU A 109 -9.57 -5.89 0.71
N TRP A 110 -9.48 -6.16 -0.60
CA TRP A 110 -9.76 -7.48 -1.15
C TRP A 110 -8.81 -8.53 -0.56
N VAL A 111 -7.52 -8.23 -0.47
CA VAL A 111 -6.56 -9.15 0.15
C VAL A 111 -6.93 -9.42 1.60
N LEU A 112 -7.34 -8.39 2.34
CA LEU A 112 -7.78 -8.57 3.74
C LEU A 112 -9.02 -9.47 3.82
N VAL A 113 -10.01 -9.24 2.97
CA VAL A 113 -11.25 -10.03 2.97
C VAL A 113 -10.99 -11.49 2.63
N GLU A 114 -10.11 -11.75 1.65
CA GLU A 114 -9.74 -13.13 1.28
C GLU A 114 -9.03 -13.87 2.44
N ASN A 115 -8.45 -13.13 3.38
CA ASN A 115 -7.75 -13.70 4.52
C ASN A 115 -8.53 -13.52 5.84
N LYS A 116 -9.83 -13.24 5.77
CA LYS A 116 -10.63 -12.91 6.95
C LYS A 116 -10.58 -13.95 8.07
N LEU A 117 -10.47 -15.23 7.71
CA LEU A 117 -10.40 -16.30 8.70
C LEU A 117 -9.12 -16.24 9.53
N LYS A 118 -8.02 -15.78 8.92
CA LYS A 118 -6.76 -15.60 9.65
C LYS A 118 -6.86 -14.49 10.70
N PHE A 119 -7.63 -13.44 10.38
CA PHE A 119 -7.80 -12.30 11.27
C PHE A 119 -8.80 -12.58 12.39
N ALA A 120 -9.71 -13.53 12.19
CA ALA A 120 -10.69 -13.91 13.21
C ALA A 120 -10.01 -14.32 14.51
N ALA A 121 -8.86 -14.99 14.41
CA ALA A 121 -8.10 -15.42 15.58
C ALA A 121 -7.63 -14.25 16.47
N LEU A 122 -7.46 -13.06 15.89
CA LEU A 122 -7.04 -11.88 16.65
C LEU A 122 -8.13 -11.35 17.57
N PHE A 123 -9.38 -11.73 17.34
CA PHE A 123 -10.53 -11.27 18.09
C PHE A 123 -11.07 -12.34 19.04
N GLU A 124 -10.41 -13.48 19.11
CA GLU A 124 -10.78 -14.54 20.05
C GLU A 124 -10.21 -14.25 21.43
N ASP A 125 -11.03 -14.52 22.46
CA ASP A 125 -10.54 -14.48 23.83
C ASP A 125 -9.71 -15.71 24.12
N PHE A 126 -8.46 -15.51 24.48
CA PHE A 126 -7.59 -16.60 24.91
C PHE A 126 -7.71 -16.75 26.43
N GLU A 127 -8.83 -17.27 26.87
CA GLU A 127 -9.00 -17.62 28.27
C GLU A 127 -8.25 -18.93 28.57
N GLN A 128 -7.52 -18.94 29.66
CA GLN A 128 -6.78 -20.11 30.09
C GLN A 128 -7.27 -20.62 31.41
#